data_d3837801d01cd24a37b72b070bd7dcc6
#
_entry.id   d3837801d01cd24a37b72b070bd7dcc6
#
_cell.length_a   1.000
_cell.length_b   1.000
_cell.length_c   1.000
_cell.angle_alpha   90.00
_cell.angle_beta   90.00
_cell.angle_gamma   90.00
#
_symmetry.space_group_name_H-M   'P 1'
#
loop_
_entity.id
_entity.type
_entity.pdbx_description
1 polymer ?
#
loop_
_entity_poly.entity_id
_entity_poly.type
_entity_poly.pdbx_seq_one_letter_code
_entity_poly.pdbx_strand_id
1 'polypeptide(L)'
;KPKGSESDQDIVAKIKKHLSDRVSDVVVSSRLVNSATCLLLPKNEPGAQLRKILEAAGQNLGESNPIFEINLKHKLVKRLSSLKGKQFTSFVDFLYDYAVIAEGGSPKDPAKYLRQLDKYLS
;
A
#
# COMPACT_ATOMS: atom_id res chain seq x y z
N LYS A 1 -15.79 20.57 1.47
CA LYS A 1 -15.44 19.99 1.20
C LYS A 1 -14.72 19.75 0.73
N PRO A 2 -14.61 19.82 0.92
CA PRO A 2 -13.99 19.35 0.33
C PRO A 2 -13.32 18.79 -0.21
N LYS A 3 -12.58 18.70 -0.16
CA LYS A 3 -12.03 18.19 -0.77
C LYS A 3 -11.89 16.85 -0.92
N GLY A 4 -12.06 16.08 -0.45
CA GLY A 4 -12.13 14.81 -1.04
C GLY A 4 -13.27 14.82 -1.98
N SER A 5 -12.96 14.86 -3.18
CA SER A 5 -13.98 14.71 -4.18
C SER A 5 -14.51 13.27 -4.12
N GLU A 6 -15.66 13.03 -4.71
CA GLU A 6 -16.20 11.68 -4.81
C GLU A 6 -15.17 10.75 -5.46
N SER A 7 -14.42 11.29 -6.43
CA SER A 7 -13.40 10.55 -7.13
C SER A 7 -12.34 9.98 -6.18
N ASP A 8 -11.91 10.78 -5.21
CA ASP A 8 -10.91 10.32 -4.24
C ASP A 8 -11.48 9.23 -3.35
N GLN A 9 -12.72 9.38 -2.91
CA GLN A 9 -13.37 8.37 -2.08
C GLN A 9 -13.59 7.08 -2.86
N ASP A 10 -13.93 7.18 -4.13
CA ASP A 10 -14.07 6.01 -4.99
C ASP A 10 -12.75 5.27 -5.14
N ILE A 11 -11.66 6.01 -5.31
CA ILE A 11 -10.33 5.41 -5.44
C ILE A 11 -9.98 4.64 -4.16
N VAL A 12 -10.18 5.26 -3.01
CA VAL A 12 -9.89 4.62 -1.74
C VAL A 12 -10.73 3.36 -1.57
N ALA A 13 -12.02 3.43 -1.88
CA ALA A 13 -12.91 2.28 -1.75
C ALA A 13 -12.48 1.13 -2.67
N LYS A 14 -12.07 1.43 -3.90
CA LYS A 14 -11.61 0.42 -4.83
C LYS A 14 -10.31 -0.23 -4.37
N ILE A 15 -9.39 0.56 -3.84
CA ILE A 15 -8.14 0.05 -3.31
C ILE A 15 -8.42 -0.88 -2.12
N LYS A 16 -9.28 -0.45 -1.22
CA LYS A 16 -9.61 -1.23 -0.05
C LYS A 16 -10.22 -2.57 -0.43
N LYS A 17 -11.11 -2.55 -1.41
CA LYS A 17 -11.75 -3.78 -1.89
C LYS A 17 -10.73 -4.73 -2.50
N HIS A 18 -9.82 -4.21 -3.31
CA HIS A 18 -8.81 -5.03 -3.97
C HIS A 18 -7.80 -5.61 -2.99
N LEU A 19 -7.44 -4.86 -1.96
CA LEU A 19 -6.42 -5.26 -0.99
C LEU A 19 -7.03 -5.83 0.30
N SER A 20 -8.31 -6.18 0.30
CA SER A 20 -9.03 -6.56 1.52
C SER A 20 -8.40 -7.75 2.25
N ASP A 21 -7.65 -8.60 1.54
CA ASP A 21 -6.97 -9.75 2.13
C ASP A 21 -5.54 -9.43 2.56
N ARG A 22 -5.05 -8.24 2.27
CA ARG A 22 -3.65 -7.87 2.54
C ARG A 22 -3.51 -6.69 3.49
N VAL A 23 -4.54 -5.88 3.65
CA VAL A 23 -4.49 -4.71 4.54
C VAL A 23 -5.73 -4.69 5.42
N SER A 24 -5.61 -4.07 6.60
CA SER A 24 -6.74 -3.93 7.50
C SER A 24 -7.57 -2.69 7.17
N ASP A 25 -6.97 -1.69 6.55
CA ASP A 25 -7.66 -0.47 6.16
C ASP A 25 -6.83 0.28 5.14
N VAL A 26 -7.47 1.21 4.45
CA VAL A 26 -6.81 2.13 3.52
C VAL A 26 -7.18 3.54 3.95
N VAL A 27 -6.18 4.37 4.19
CA VAL A 27 -6.40 5.74 4.68
C VAL A 27 -5.67 6.73 3.80
N VAL A 28 -6.21 7.94 3.72
CA VAL A 28 -5.58 9.04 3.00
C VAL A 28 -4.62 9.74 3.95
N SER A 29 -3.39 9.92 3.49
CA SER A 29 -2.37 10.55 4.31
C SER A 29 -2.52 12.07 4.32
N SER A 30 -2.33 12.65 5.51
CA SER A 30 -2.18 14.09 5.63
C SER A 30 -0.73 14.46 5.93
N ARG A 31 0.13 13.47 6.12
CA ARG A 31 1.52 13.71 6.55
C ARG A 31 2.58 13.35 5.52
N LEU A 32 2.26 12.49 4.56
CA LEU A 32 3.23 12.11 3.53
C LEU A 32 3.43 13.28 2.57
N VAL A 33 4.68 13.61 2.31
CA VAL A 33 5.03 14.73 1.43
C VAL A 33 5.66 14.21 0.15
N ASN A 34 6.68 13.37 0.29
CA ASN A 34 7.44 12.88 -0.86
C ASN A 34 7.13 11.45 -1.25
N SER A 35 6.53 10.69 -0.34
CA SER A 35 6.24 9.29 -0.59
C SER A 35 4.82 9.12 -1.10
N ALA A 36 4.65 8.18 -2.04
CA ALA A 36 3.35 7.89 -2.61
C ALA A 36 2.48 7.11 -1.62
N THR A 37 3.04 6.10 -1.00
CA THR A 37 2.32 5.20 -0.11
C THR A 37 3.21 4.75 1.03
N CYS A 38 2.58 4.23 2.07
CA CYS A 38 3.27 3.73 3.24
C CYS A 38 2.42 2.66 3.91
N LEU A 39 3.06 1.72 4.58
CA LEU A 39 2.35 0.74 5.40
C LEU A 39 2.53 1.11 6.86
N LEU A 40 1.43 1.12 7.60
CA LEU A 40 1.44 1.39 9.03
C LEU A 40 0.95 0.14 9.75
N LEU A 41 1.63 -0.22 10.82
CA LEU A 41 1.16 -1.33 11.63
C LEU A 41 0.07 -0.82 12.57
N PRO A 42 -0.98 -1.63 12.82
CA PRO A 42 -2.00 -1.22 13.78
C PRO A 42 -1.40 -1.00 15.16
N LYS A 43 -2.04 -0.13 15.93
CA LYS A 43 -1.65 0.06 17.32
C LYS A 43 -1.71 -1.27 18.05
N ASN A 44 -0.82 -1.47 18.98
CA ASN A 44 -0.73 -2.67 19.79
C ASN A 44 -0.12 -3.87 19.08
N GLU A 45 0.33 -3.66 17.84
CA GLU A 45 1.05 -4.70 17.13
C GLU A 45 2.55 -4.42 17.18
N PRO A 46 3.37 -5.45 17.35
CA PRO A 46 4.82 -5.24 17.30
C PRO A 46 5.27 -4.82 15.92
N GLY A 47 6.31 -4.03 15.84
CA GLY A 47 6.91 -3.67 14.57
C GLY A 47 7.46 -4.90 13.85
N ALA A 48 7.72 -4.75 12.55
CA ALA A 48 8.15 -5.89 11.72
C ALA A 48 9.40 -6.56 12.28
N GLN A 49 10.36 -5.78 12.76
CA GLN A 49 11.59 -6.33 13.30
C GLN A 49 11.33 -7.12 14.58
N LEU A 50 10.51 -6.57 15.46
CA LEU A 50 10.18 -7.26 16.70
C LEU A 50 9.38 -8.53 16.42
N ARG A 51 8.47 -8.49 15.42
CA ARG A 51 7.74 -9.68 15.03
C ARG A 51 8.69 -10.80 14.60
N LYS A 52 9.70 -10.46 13.82
CA LYS A 52 10.69 -11.45 13.37
C LYS A 52 11.42 -12.08 14.55
N ILE A 53 11.78 -11.26 15.55
CA ILE A 53 12.45 -11.75 16.75
C ILE A 53 11.54 -12.69 17.52
N LEU A 54 10.29 -12.31 17.72
CA LEU A 54 9.34 -13.11 18.47
C LEU A 54 9.00 -14.42 17.75
N GLU A 55 8.86 -14.37 16.43
CA GLU A 55 8.59 -15.57 15.66
C GLU A 55 9.78 -16.54 15.70
N ALA A 56 11.00 -16.00 15.64
CA ALA A 56 12.20 -16.83 15.76
C ALA A 56 12.29 -17.47 17.13
N ALA A 57 11.71 -16.84 18.15
CA ALA A 57 11.67 -17.39 19.50
C ALA A 57 10.52 -18.38 19.73
N GLY A 58 9.77 -18.70 18.67
CA GLY A 58 8.70 -19.68 18.75
C GLY A 58 7.33 -19.11 19.06
N GLN A 59 7.19 -17.79 19.08
CA GLN A 59 5.90 -17.17 19.31
C GLN A 59 5.07 -17.20 18.03
N ASN A 60 3.81 -17.62 18.15
CA ASN A 60 2.89 -17.57 17.02
C ASN A 60 2.03 -16.32 17.14
N LEU A 61 2.39 -15.30 16.39
CA LEU A 61 1.72 -14.01 16.47
C LEU A 61 0.52 -13.90 15.54
N GLY A 62 0.31 -14.90 14.68
CA GLY A 62 -0.73 -14.84 13.67
C GLY A 62 -0.42 -13.80 12.63
N GLU A 63 -1.37 -13.57 11.73
CA GLU A 63 -1.23 -12.58 10.69
C GLU A 63 -1.73 -11.24 11.19
N SER A 64 -0.95 -10.20 10.89
CA SER A 64 -1.33 -8.85 11.22
C SER A 64 -1.26 -8.05 9.92
N ASN A 65 -2.42 -7.59 9.45
CA ASN A 65 -2.48 -6.82 8.22
C ASN A 65 -2.24 -5.35 8.53
N PRO A 66 -1.35 -4.71 7.80
CA PRO A 66 -1.06 -3.29 8.01
C PRO A 66 -2.18 -2.40 7.47
N ILE A 67 -2.09 -1.13 7.83
CA ILE A 67 -2.92 -0.08 7.25
C ILE A 67 -2.15 0.49 6.05
N PHE A 68 -2.81 0.61 4.92
CA PHE A 68 -2.21 1.15 3.70
C PHE A 68 -2.52 2.64 3.63
N GLU A 69 -1.50 3.46 3.79
CA GLU A 69 -1.64 4.92 3.77
C GLU A 69 -1.24 5.43 2.40
N ILE A 70 -2.09 6.23 1.77
CA ILE A 70 -1.83 6.74 0.42
C ILE A 70 -1.81 8.27 0.42
N ASN A 71 -0.96 8.82 -0.44
CA ASN A 71 -0.81 10.26 -0.61
C ASN A 71 -1.48 10.66 -1.93
N LEU A 72 -2.70 11.16 -1.85
CA LEU A 72 -3.47 11.52 -3.04
C LEU A 72 -2.85 12.66 -3.84
N LYS A 73 -1.92 13.38 -3.25
CA LYS A 73 -1.24 14.48 -3.95
C LYS A 73 -0.04 14.00 -4.77
N HIS A 74 0.42 12.78 -4.53
CA HIS A 74 1.58 12.25 -5.24
C HIS A 74 1.22 11.89 -6.67
N LYS A 75 2.13 12.17 -7.61
CA LYS A 75 1.90 11.93 -9.03
C LYS A 75 1.55 10.48 -9.33
N LEU A 76 2.23 9.53 -8.66
CA LEU A 76 1.96 8.12 -8.87
C LEU A 76 0.54 7.76 -8.45
N VAL A 77 0.09 8.31 -7.33
CA VAL A 77 -1.26 8.01 -6.83
C VAL A 77 -2.31 8.65 -7.72
N LYS A 78 -2.02 9.85 -8.22
CA LYS A 78 -2.95 10.55 -9.12
C LYS A 78 -3.22 9.79 -10.41
N ARG A 79 -2.29 8.95 -10.84
CA ARG A 79 -2.49 8.12 -12.04
C ARG A 79 -3.69 7.19 -11.90
N LEU A 80 -4.03 6.81 -10.68
CA LEU A 80 -5.14 5.90 -10.46
C LEU A 80 -6.46 6.43 -11.00
N SER A 81 -6.63 7.75 -11.03
CA SER A 81 -7.87 8.34 -11.50
C SER A 81 -8.09 8.13 -13.00
N SER A 82 -7.04 7.83 -13.76
CA SER A 82 -7.13 7.60 -15.20
C SER A 82 -7.12 6.12 -15.57
N LEU A 83 -6.99 5.24 -14.59
CA LEU A 83 -6.89 3.80 -14.82
C LEU A 83 -8.20 3.11 -14.47
N LYS A 84 -8.50 2.03 -15.19
CA LYS A 84 -9.73 1.26 -14.98
C LYS A 84 -9.46 -0.23 -15.09
N GLY A 85 -10.33 -1.02 -14.46
CA GLY A 85 -10.27 -2.47 -14.55
C GLY A 85 -8.94 -3.04 -14.12
N LYS A 86 -8.38 -3.92 -14.93
CA LYS A 86 -7.13 -4.59 -14.60
C LYS A 86 -5.95 -3.62 -14.51
N GLN A 87 -5.99 -2.54 -15.27
CA GLN A 87 -4.93 -1.53 -15.19
C GLN A 87 -4.93 -0.88 -13.82
N PHE A 88 -6.11 -0.59 -13.30
CA PHE A 88 -6.25 -0.01 -11.97
C PHE A 88 -5.70 -0.96 -10.90
N THR A 89 -6.17 -2.20 -10.90
CA THR A 89 -5.76 -3.16 -9.87
C THR A 89 -4.28 -3.50 -9.96
N SER A 90 -3.76 -3.60 -11.18
CA SER A 90 -2.33 -3.85 -11.37
C SER A 90 -1.48 -2.71 -10.80
N PHE A 91 -1.92 -1.48 -11.00
CA PHE A 91 -1.19 -0.32 -10.46
C PHE A 91 -1.31 -0.24 -8.94
N VAL A 92 -2.45 -0.65 -8.39
CA VAL A 92 -2.61 -0.73 -6.92
C VAL A 92 -1.63 -1.76 -6.35
N ASP A 93 -1.49 -2.91 -7.00
CA ASP A 93 -0.51 -3.90 -6.57
C ASP A 93 0.90 -3.33 -6.59
N PHE A 94 1.22 -2.56 -7.62
CA PHE A 94 2.51 -1.89 -7.73
C PHE A 94 2.73 -0.92 -6.56
N LEU A 95 1.70 -0.11 -6.24
CA LEU A 95 1.80 0.84 -5.13
C LEU A 95 1.92 0.12 -3.79
N TYR A 96 1.27 -1.02 -3.64
CA TYR A 96 1.39 -1.81 -2.43
C TYR A 96 2.82 -2.34 -2.28
N ASP A 97 3.39 -2.89 -3.35
CA ASP A 97 4.77 -3.37 -3.33
C ASP A 97 5.76 -2.23 -3.06
N TYR A 98 5.48 -1.05 -3.60
CA TYR A 98 6.26 0.15 -3.32
C TYR A 98 6.30 0.41 -1.81
N ALA A 99 5.13 0.32 -1.15
CA ALA A 99 5.05 0.55 0.28
C ALA A 99 5.76 -0.53 1.07
N VAL A 100 5.69 -1.78 0.62
CA VAL A 100 6.39 -2.90 1.26
C VAL A 100 7.90 -2.64 1.24
N ILE A 101 8.41 -2.21 0.10
CA ILE A 101 9.85 -1.92 -0.04
C ILE A 101 10.23 -0.75 0.88
N ALA A 102 9.38 0.27 0.97
CA ALA A 102 9.66 1.42 1.82
C ALA A 102 9.76 1.03 3.29
N GLU A 103 9.09 -0.04 3.68
CA GLU A 103 9.16 -0.56 5.06
C GLU A 103 10.33 -1.51 5.28
N GLY A 104 11.14 -1.73 4.25
CA GLY A 104 12.27 -2.63 4.34
C GLY A 104 11.96 -4.06 3.97
N GLY A 105 10.76 -4.32 3.46
CA GLY A 105 10.38 -5.65 3.00
C GLY A 105 10.70 -5.87 1.54
N SER A 106 10.20 -6.97 1.00
CA SER A 106 10.38 -7.32 -0.40
C SER A 106 9.04 -7.70 -1.02
N PRO A 107 8.81 -7.34 -2.29
CA PRO A 107 7.60 -7.78 -2.96
C PRO A 107 7.62 -9.29 -3.15
N LYS A 108 6.43 -9.88 -3.27
CA LYS A 108 6.32 -11.32 -3.46
C LYS A 108 6.95 -11.77 -4.77
N ASP A 109 6.86 -10.93 -5.78
CA ASP A 109 7.45 -11.23 -7.10
C ASP A 109 8.29 -10.04 -7.53
N PRO A 110 9.57 -10.00 -7.12
CA PRO A 110 10.43 -8.85 -7.44
C PRO A 110 10.58 -8.61 -8.94
N ALA A 111 10.64 -9.66 -9.73
CA ALA A 111 10.78 -9.51 -11.19
C ALA A 111 9.57 -8.82 -11.79
N LYS A 112 8.38 -9.20 -11.32
CA LYS A 112 7.16 -8.56 -11.79
C LYS A 112 7.14 -7.09 -11.39
N TYR A 113 7.56 -6.78 -10.16
CA TYR A 113 7.61 -5.41 -9.69
C TYR A 113 8.53 -4.56 -10.57
N LEU A 114 9.70 -5.08 -10.90
CA LEU A 114 10.66 -4.37 -11.75
C LEU A 114 10.12 -4.13 -13.14
N ARG A 115 9.42 -5.11 -13.70
CA ARG A 115 8.79 -4.94 -15.02
C ARG A 115 7.72 -3.86 -14.98
N GLN A 116 6.93 -3.81 -13.90
CA GLN A 116 5.93 -2.77 -13.73
C GLN A 116 6.57 -1.40 -13.58
N LEU A 117 7.66 -1.34 -12.82
CA LEU A 117 8.39 -0.09 -12.63
C LEU A 117 8.86 0.47 -13.97
N ASP A 118 9.48 -0.38 -14.80
CA ASP A 118 9.92 0.03 -16.12
C ASP A 118 8.76 0.52 -16.98
N LYS A 119 7.65 -0.20 -16.94
CA LYS A 119 6.46 0.17 -17.71
C LYS A 119 5.90 1.52 -17.31
N TYR A 120 5.78 1.74 -16.01
CA TYR A 120 5.14 2.96 -15.50
C TYR A 120 6.05 4.18 -15.55
N LEU A 121 7.36 3.98 -15.64
CA LEU A 121 8.31 5.07 -15.75
C LEU A 121 8.70 5.38 -17.18
N SER A 122 8.22 4.60 -18.13
CA SER A 122 8.49 4.84 -19.55
C SER A 122 7.78 6.06 -20.08
#